data_abe40890183996676acf68c8534ad0a8
#
_entry.id   abe40890183996676acf68c8534ad0a8
#
_cell.length_a   1.000
_cell.length_b   1.000
_cell.length_c   1.000
_cell.angle_alpha   90.00
_cell.angle_beta   90.00
_cell.angle_gamma   90.00
#
_symmetry.space_group_name_H-M   'P 1'
#
loop_
_entity.id
_entity.type
_entity.pdbx_description
1 polymer ?
#
loop_
_entity_poly.entity_id
_entity_poly.type
_entity_poly.pdbx_seq_one_letter_code
_entity_poly.pdbx_strand_id
1 'polypeptide(L)'
;FAIAKVPYMGVGRNLGYTQEIYYLNNGFKSHYHLSSGDDDLFVNQSSNNNNTDVVFNENSLTVSSSKKDFKSWLRQKKRHHTTNSNYKNKHKFLLLLQYFAAISFYICFLFLLTTNFYKATVLIMFFFRYIIIVCLFYKPFKIMKCKDLLFKFPLYEIILLICQPLFQINKRNSI
;
A
#
# COMPACT_ATOMS: atom_id res chain seq x y z
N PHE A 1 -3.03 1.35 7.89
CA PHE A 1 -2.50 0.25 8.72
C PHE A 1 -1.78 0.79 9.96
N ALA A 2 -0.68 1.55 9.87
CA ALA A 2 0.07 1.99 11.05
C ALA A 2 -0.76 2.87 12.01
N ILE A 3 -1.56 3.82 11.49
CA ILE A 3 -2.52 4.60 12.30
C ILE A 3 -3.54 3.68 13.00
N ALA A 4 -3.93 2.57 12.37
CA ALA A 4 -4.79 1.54 12.95
C ALA A 4 -4.02 0.53 13.82
N LYS A 5 -2.81 0.89 14.29
CA LYS A 5 -1.96 0.05 15.14
C LYS A 5 -1.57 -1.31 14.52
N VAL A 6 -1.52 -1.37 13.19
CA VAL A 6 -1.03 -2.54 12.42
C VAL A 6 0.12 -2.09 11.51
N PRO A 7 1.27 -1.70 12.06
CA PRO A 7 2.42 -1.30 11.25
C PRO A 7 2.98 -2.52 10.51
N TYR A 8 3.08 -2.44 9.18
CA TYR A 8 3.58 -3.55 8.37
C TYR A 8 4.75 -3.18 7.47
N MET A 9 4.95 -1.91 7.20
CA MET A 9 6.07 -1.39 6.41
C MET A 9 6.40 0.05 6.80
N GLY A 10 7.61 0.46 6.54
CA GLY A 10 8.07 1.85 6.56
C GLY A 10 8.63 2.25 5.21
N VAL A 11 8.93 3.53 5.04
CA VAL A 11 9.62 4.07 3.87
C VAL A 11 10.86 4.79 4.36
N GLY A 12 12.05 4.31 3.98
CA GLY A 12 13.33 4.76 4.51
C GLY A 12 13.60 6.26 4.41
N ARG A 13 12.92 6.95 3.48
CA ARG A 13 13.03 8.41 3.33
C ARG A 13 12.37 9.20 4.47
N ASN A 14 11.50 8.57 5.25
CA ASN A 14 10.77 9.19 6.35
C ASN A 14 10.52 8.16 7.46
N LEU A 15 11.59 7.50 7.90
CA LEU A 15 11.57 6.47 8.91
C LEU A 15 12.63 6.78 9.95
N GLY A 16 12.23 6.78 11.24
CA GLY A 16 13.12 6.84 12.38
C GLY A 16 12.88 5.65 13.30
N TYR A 17 13.89 5.18 13.96
CA TYR A 17 13.83 4.14 14.99
C TYR A 17 14.92 4.35 16.04
N THR A 18 14.69 3.83 17.25
CA THR A 18 15.64 3.94 18.33
C THR A 18 16.78 2.92 18.17
N GLN A 19 17.95 3.23 18.72
CA GLN A 19 19.07 2.29 18.77
C GLN A 19 18.70 0.99 19.47
N GLU A 20 17.89 1.08 20.53
CA GLU A 20 17.40 -0.07 21.27
C GLU A 20 16.67 -1.06 20.37
N ILE A 21 15.67 -0.61 19.60
CA ILE A 21 14.92 -1.46 18.64
C ILE A 21 15.84 -2.05 17.58
N TYR A 22 16.82 -1.26 17.12
CA TYR A 22 17.79 -1.73 16.14
C TYR A 22 18.63 -2.89 16.68
N TYR A 23 19.21 -2.75 17.87
CA TYR A 23 20.04 -3.81 18.47
C TYR A 23 19.24 -5.03 18.92
N LEU A 24 18.02 -4.84 19.47
CA LEU A 24 17.14 -5.95 19.84
C LEU A 24 16.78 -6.85 18.64
N ASN A 25 16.71 -6.29 17.44
CA ASN A 25 16.43 -7.04 16.21
C ASN A 25 17.72 -7.48 15.47
N ASN A 26 18.91 -7.36 16.06
CA ASN A 26 20.20 -7.61 15.41
C ASN A 26 20.38 -6.79 14.10
N GLY A 27 19.88 -5.57 14.08
CA GLY A 27 19.92 -4.69 12.92
C GLY A 27 19.23 -5.29 11.70
N PHE A 28 19.93 -5.30 10.57
CA PHE A 28 19.44 -5.84 9.29
C PHE A 28 19.87 -7.27 9.00
N LYS A 29 20.42 -7.99 9.98
CA LYS A 29 21.05 -9.30 9.78
C LYS A 29 20.13 -10.32 9.10
N SER A 30 18.82 -10.29 9.42
CA SER A 30 17.83 -11.21 8.87
C SER A 30 17.62 -11.10 7.34
N HIS A 31 18.01 -9.97 6.74
CA HIS A 31 17.77 -9.68 5.33
C HIS A 31 18.96 -9.06 4.59
N TYR A 32 20.18 -9.20 5.10
CA TYR A 32 21.40 -8.75 4.43
C TYR A 32 21.60 -9.31 3.01
N HIS A 33 21.07 -10.49 2.75
CA HIS A 33 21.12 -11.14 1.44
C HIS A 33 20.17 -10.53 0.41
N LEU A 34 19.29 -9.59 0.82
CA LEU A 34 18.34 -8.93 -0.06
C LEU A 34 18.87 -7.56 -0.50
N SER A 35 18.61 -7.18 -1.75
CA SER A 35 18.98 -5.87 -2.29
C SER A 35 18.11 -4.70 -1.81
N SER A 36 17.10 -4.98 -0.99
CA SER A 36 16.21 -4.01 -0.33
C SER A 36 15.59 -4.66 0.90
N GLY A 37 14.96 -3.88 1.78
CA GLY A 37 14.32 -4.38 3.00
C GLY A 37 14.85 -3.71 4.26
N ASP A 38 15.78 -2.81 4.13
CA ASP A 38 16.32 -1.99 5.20
C ASP A 38 15.26 -1.09 5.86
N ASP A 39 14.20 -0.77 5.14
CA ASP A 39 13.08 0.01 5.63
C ASP A 39 11.84 -0.87 5.90
N ASP A 40 11.29 -1.47 4.89
CA ASP A 40 10.00 -2.17 4.98
C ASP A 40 10.08 -3.48 5.77
N LEU A 41 11.13 -4.32 5.57
CA LEU A 41 11.30 -5.55 6.33
C LEU A 41 11.71 -5.29 7.77
N PHE A 42 12.56 -4.30 8.00
CA PHE A 42 12.92 -3.91 9.37
C PHE A 42 11.67 -3.53 10.17
N VAL A 43 10.81 -2.64 9.62
CA VAL A 43 9.54 -2.29 10.26
C VAL A 43 8.63 -3.50 10.39
N ASN A 44 8.52 -4.34 9.36
CA ASN A 44 7.67 -5.53 9.41
C ASN A 44 8.05 -6.48 10.54
N GLN A 45 9.34 -6.64 10.80
CA GLN A 45 9.87 -7.57 11.81
C GLN A 45 9.84 -6.98 13.23
N SER A 46 10.29 -5.72 13.38
CA SER A 46 10.53 -5.09 14.68
C SER A 46 9.31 -4.37 15.25
N SER A 47 8.38 -3.93 14.41
CA SER A 47 7.27 -3.11 14.86
C SER A 47 6.09 -3.91 15.40
N ASN A 48 5.39 -3.29 16.35
CA ASN A 48 4.13 -3.75 16.92
C ASN A 48 3.23 -2.53 17.25
N ASN A 49 2.05 -2.80 17.79
CA ASN A 49 1.07 -1.76 18.13
C ASN A 49 1.50 -0.84 19.29
N ASN A 50 2.51 -1.23 20.08
CA ASN A 50 2.94 -0.50 21.28
C ASN A 50 4.23 0.30 21.05
N ASN A 51 5.09 -0.10 20.09
CA ASN A 51 6.39 0.51 19.83
C ASN A 51 6.45 1.34 18.54
N THR A 52 5.30 1.58 17.91
CA THR A 52 5.25 2.27 16.61
C THR A 52 4.24 3.39 16.66
N ASP A 53 4.66 4.56 16.18
CA ASP A 53 3.78 5.71 16.01
C ASP A 53 3.95 6.32 14.62
N VAL A 54 2.99 7.18 14.21
CA VAL A 54 2.97 7.85 12.92
C VAL A 54 2.76 9.34 13.12
N VAL A 55 3.78 10.11 12.79
CA VAL A 55 3.67 11.57 12.71
C VAL A 55 3.10 11.95 11.36
N PHE A 56 1.88 12.48 11.35
CA PHE A 56 1.18 12.83 10.12
C PHE A 56 0.68 14.28 10.18
N ASN A 57 1.56 15.20 9.80
CA ASN A 57 1.27 16.64 9.68
C ASN A 57 2.03 17.22 8.47
N GLU A 58 1.77 18.48 8.11
CA GLU A 58 2.41 19.13 6.95
C GLU A 58 3.94 19.22 7.08
N ASN A 59 4.46 19.37 8.29
CA ASN A 59 5.90 19.51 8.56
C ASN A 59 6.64 18.17 8.58
N SER A 60 5.91 17.04 8.66
CA SER A 60 6.49 15.70 8.66
C SER A 60 6.66 15.11 7.25
N LEU A 61 6.25 15.83 6.21
CA LEU A 61 6.29 15.32 4.85
C LEU A 61 7.67 15.48 4.21
N THR A 62 8.18 14.40 3.64
CA THR A 62 9.36 14.44 2.78
C THR A 62 8.94 14.43 1.31
N VAL A 63 9.51 15.32 0.52
CA VAL A 63 9.25 15.40 -0.92
C VAL A 63 10.39 14.78 -1.68
N SER A 64 10.08 13.95 -2.66
CA SER A 64 11.08 13.36 -3.55
C SER A 64 10.59 13.40 -5.00
N SER A 65 11.54 13.52 -5.94
CA SER A 65 11.22 13.49 -7.36
C SER A 65 10.62 12.14 -7.78
N SER A 66 9.55 12.20 -8.57
CA SER A 66 8.95 11.02 -9.18
C SER A 66 9.85 10.45 -10.29
N LYS A 67 9.65 9.18 -10.65
CA LYS A 67 10.27 8.60 -11.83
C LYS A 67 9.68 9.24 -13.09
N LYS A 68 10.53 9.54 -14.08
CA LYS A 68 10.15 10.26 -15.30
C LYS A 68 9.41 9.39 -16.33
N ASP A 69 9.60 8.08 -16.27
CA ASP A 69 9.01 7.13 -17.23
C ASP A 69 8.42 5.91 -16.52
N PHE A 70 7.46 5.27 -17.21
CA PHE A 70 6.75 4.11 -16.69
C PHE A 70 7.67 2.91 -16.43
N LYS A 71 8.69 2.70 -17.27
CA LYS A 71 9.62 1.56 -17.15
C LYS A 71 10.46 1.65 -15.86
N SER A 72 10.98 2.82 -15.55
CA SER A 72 11.75 3.05 -14.32
C SER A 72 10.87 2.99 -13.08
N TRP A 73 9.62 3.50 -13.16
CA TRP A 73 8.63 3.34 -12.10
C TRP A 73 8.28 1.87 -11.86
N LEU A 74 8.02 1.10 -12.93
CA LEU A 74 7.74 -0.33 -12.84
C LEU A 74 8.91 -1.11 -12.22
N ARG A 75 10.15 -0.81 -12.62
CA ARG A 75 11.36 -1.41 -12.04
C ARG A 75 11.47 -1.12 -10.55
N GLN A 76 11.21 0.11 -10.13
CA GLN A 76 11.19 0.48 -8.71
C GLN A 76 10.11 -0.30 -7.95
N LYS A 77 8.90 -0.40 -8.48
CA LYS A 77 7.82 -1.16 -7.85
C LYS A 77 8.15 -2.65 -7.75
N LYS A 78 8.69 -3.27 -8.80
CA LYS A 78 9.15 -4.66 -8.76
C LYS A 78 10.18 -4.89 -7.66
N ARG A 79 11.18 -4.00 -7.51
CA ARG A 79 12.17 -4.08 -6.45
C ARG A 79 11.52 -4.05 -5.05
N HIS A 80 10.59 -3.14 -4.79
CA HIS A 80 9.87 -3.08 -3.51
C HIS A 80 9.01 -4.32 -3.26
N HIS A 81 8.49 -4.95 -4.31
CA HIS A 81 7.70 -6.18 -4.17
C HIS A 81 8.54 -7.44 -3.87
N THR A 82 9.87 -7.41 -4.07
CA THR A 82 10.72 -8.58 -3.74
C THR A 82 10.72 -8.90 -2.25
N THR A 83 10.53 -7.89 -1.41
CA THR A 83 10.51 -8.03 0.06
C THR A 83 9.21 -8.59 0.62
N ASN A 84 8.09 -8.45 -0.09
CA ASN A 84 6.76 -8.86 0.37
C ASN A 84 6.67 -10.34 0.78
N SER A 85 7.46 -11.22 0.16
CA SER A 85 7.50 -12.64 0.50
C SER A 85 8.01 -12.92 1.91
N ASN A 86 8.78 -11.99 2.46
CA ASN A 86 9.39 -12.10 3.78
C ASN A 86 8.57 -11.40 4.88
N TYR A 87 7.41 -10.81 4.54
CA TYR A 87 6.52 -10.21 5.53
C TYR A 87 5.90 -11.27 6.43
N LYS A 88 5.50 -10.89 7.65
CA LYS A 88 4.73 -11.73 8.56
C LYS A 88 3.45 -12.21 7.88
N ASN A 89 3.05 -13.46 8.10
CA ASN A 89 1.90 -14.08 7.42
C ASN A 89 0.60 -13.30 7.62
N LYS A 90 0.39 -12.75 8.79
CA LYS A 90 -0.78 -11.89 9.07
C LYS A 90 -0.82 -10.64 8.15
N HIS A 91 0.33 -10.02 7.88
CA HIS A 91 0.39 -8.86 6.99
C HIS A 91 0.17 -9.24 5.53
N LYS A 92 0.73 -10.37 5.10
CA LYS A 92 0.45 -10.94 3.77
C LYS A 92 -1.04 -11.22 3.59
N PHE A 93 -1.66 -11.86 4.59
CA PHE A 93 -3.09 -12.16 4.56
C PHE A 93 -3.94 -10.88 4.44
N LEU A 94 -3.68 -9.86 5.26
CA LEU A 94 -4.40 -8.59 5.20
C LEU A 94 -4.25 -7.88 3.85
N LEU A 95 -3.05 -7.88 3.27
CA LEU A 95 -2.80 -7.28 1.96
C LEU A 95 -3.51 -8.05 0.84
N LEU A 96 -3.50 -9.39 0.89
CA LEU A 96 -4.23 -10.24 -0.03
C LEU A 96 -5.73 -10.04 0.10
N LEU A 97 -6.26 -10.00 1.32
CA LEU A 97 -7.68 -9.76 1.58
C LEU A 97 -8.14 -8.42 1.00
N GLN A 98 -7.35 -7.36 1.19
CA GLN A 98 -7.64 -6.05 0.62
C GLN A 98 -7.67 -6.10 -0.92
N TYR A 99 -6.71 -6.79 -1.53
CA TYR A 99 -6.63 -6.92 -2.99
C TYR A 99 -7.83 -7.70 -3.55
N PHE A 100 -8.13 -8.87 -2.97
CA PHE A 100 -9.27 -9.69 -3.41
C PHE A 100 -10.61 -9.01 -3.16
N ALA A 101 -10.77 -8.30 -2.05
CA ALA A 101 -12.00 -7.54 -1.77
C ALA A 101 -12.24 -6.46 -2.84
N ALA A 102 -11.19 -5.75 -3.26
CA ALA A 102 -11.31 -4.74 -4.31
C ALA A 102 -11.66 -5.36 -5.67
N ILE A 103 -11.00 -6.46 -6.07
CA ILE A 103 -11.31 -7.18 -7.31
C ILE A 103 -12.76 -7.70 -7.29
N SER A 104 -13.14 -8.38 -6.22
CA SER A 104 -14.50 -8.94 -6.07
C SER A 104 -15.55 -7.85 -6.18
N PHE A 105 -15.30 -6.69 -5.59
CA PHE A 105 -16.22 -5.55 -5.70
C PHE A 105 -16.45 -5.16 -7.16
N TYR A 106 -15.38 -4.98 -7.96
CA TYR A 106 -15.52 -4.58 -9.36
C TYR A 106 -16.13 -5.69 -10.22
N ILE A 107 -15.78 -6.96 -9.99
CA ILE A 107 -16.40 -8.09 -10.70
C ILE A 107 -17.90 -8.16 -10.39
N CYS A 108 -18.30 -8.10 -9.12
CA CYS A 108 -19.70 -8.11 -8.73
C CYS A 108 -20.44 -6.90 -9.28
N PHE A 109 -19.84 -5.71 -9.23
CA PHE A 109 -20.42 -4.48 -9.79
C PHE A 109 -20.71 -4.65 -11.28
N LEU A 110 -19.73 -5.09 -12.08
CA LEU A 110 -19.91 -5.30 -13.52
C LEU A 110 -20.94 -6.40 -13.80
N PHE A 111 -20.89 -7.51 -13.08
CA PHE A 111 -21.85 -8.61 -13.22
C PHE A 111 -23.28 -8.13 -12.94
N LEU A 112 -23.51 -7.41 -11.83
CA LEU A 112 -24.83 -6.93 -11.47
C LEU A 112 -25.36 -5.86 -12.45
N LEU A 113 -24.50 -5.08 -13.10
CA LEU A 113 -24.91 -4.16 -14.16
C LEU A 113 -25.43 -4.88 -15.42
N THR A 114 -24.98 -6.11 -15.69
CA THR A 114 -25.50 -6.90 -16.82
C THR A 114 -26.89 -7.48 -16.55
N THR A 115 -27.25 -7.62 -15.28
CA THR A 115 -28.61 -8.06 -14.89
C THR A 115 -29.59 -6.89 -15.02
N ASN A 116 -30.82 -7.18 -15.39
CA ASN A 116 -31.86 -6.15 -15.51
C ASN A 116 -32.47 -5.77 -14.16
N PHE A 117 -32.06 -6.42 -13.07
CA PHE A 117 -32.57 -6.18 -11.73
C PHE A 117 -31.74 -5.15 -10.98
N TYR A 118 -32.41 -4.18 -10.35
CA TYR A 118 -31.81 -3.27 -9.36
C TYR A 118 -30.60 -2.43 -9.82
N LYS A 119 -30.52 -2.06 -11.11
CA LYS A 119 -29.42 -1.21 -11.64
C LYS A 119 -29.21 0.08 -10.83
N ALA A 120 -30.31 0.74 -10.44
CA ALA A 120 -30.24 1.94 -9.62
C ALA A 120 -29.58 1.68 -8.26
N THR A 121 -29.94 0.57 -7.60
CA THR A 121 -29.35 0.17 -6.32
C THR A 121 -27.85 -0.13 -6.44
N VAL A 122 -27.46 -0.80 -7.53
CA VAL A 122 -26.04 -1.11 -7.79
C VAL A 122 -25.23 0.18 -7.98
N LEU A 123 -25.76 1.14 -8.72
CA LEU A 123 -25.13 2.46 -8.89
C LEU A 123 -25.05 3.23 -7.57
N ILE A 124 -26.13 3.23 -6.78
CA ILE A 124 -26.16 3.88 -5.47
C ILE A 124 -25.07 3.27 -4.57
N MET A 125 -24.93 1.95 -4.52
CA MET A 125 -23.88 1.28 -3.74
C MET A 125 -22.47 1.64 -4.20
N PHE A 126 -22.26 1.78 -5.52
CA PHE A 126 -20.97 2.21 -6.07
C PHE A 126 -20.63 3.63 -5.63
N PHE A 127 -21.57 4.58 -5.78
CA PHE A 127 -21.37 5.97 -5.36
C PHE A 127 -21.22 6.09 -3.84
N PHE A 128 -21.97 5.32 -3.07
CA PHE A 128 -21.86 5.30 -1.61
C PHE A 128 -20.47 4.84 -1.16
N ARG A 129 -19.94 3.75 -1.75
CA ARG A 129 -18.54 3.33 -1.53
C ARG A 129 -17.55 4.45 -1.85
N TYR A 130 -17.74 5.12 -2.98
CA TYR A 130 -16.87 6.21 -3.40
C TYR A 130 -16.90 7.39 -2.42
N ILE A 131 -18.08 7.76 -1.93
CA ILE A 131 -18.23 8.81 -0.90
C ILE A 131 -17.47 8.44 0.36
N ILE A 132 -17.59 7.20 0.84
CA ILE A 132 -16.84 6.72 2.01
C ILE A 132 -15.33 6.85 1.77
N ILE A 133 -14.83 6.44 0.62
CA ILE A 133 -13.41 6.57 0.27
C ILE A 133 -12.97 8.04 0.29
N VAL A 134 -13.74 8.93 -0.33
CA VAL A 134 -13.43 10.37 -0.33
C VAL A 134 -13.40 10.91 1.09
N CYS A 135 -14.36 10.58 1.93
CA CYS A 135 -14.39 11.02 3.33
C CYS A 135 -13.17 10.53 4.13
N LEU A 136 -12.81 9.27 3.99
CA LEU A 136 -11.66 8.68 4.67
C LEU A 136 -10.32 9.27 4.23
N PHE A 137 -10.17 9.52 2.93
CA PHE A 137 -8.90 9.97 2.36
C PHE A 137 -8.81 11.51 2.23
N TYR A 138 -9.89 12.27 2.47
CA TYR A 138 -9.86 13.72 2.33
C TYR A 138 -8.78 14.39 3.18
N LYS A 139 -8.71 14.07 4.47
CA LYS A 139 -7.71 14.63 5.38
C LYS A 139 -6.27 14.25 4.98
N PRO A 140 -5.94 12.98 4.71
CA PRO A 140 -4.64 12.59 4.17
C PRO A 140 -4.25 13.36 2.89
N PHE A 141 -5.09 13.39 1.88
CA PHE A 141 -4.79 14.07 0.62
C PHE A 141 -4.72 15.59 0.75
N LYS A 142 -5.45 16.17 1.70
CA LYS A 142 -5.32 17.59 2.04
C LYS A 142 -3.94 17.91 2.59
N ILE A 143 -3.46 17.13 3.57
CA ILE A 143 -2.14 17.28 4.18
C ILE A 143 -1.04 17.10 3.13
N MET A 144 -1.16 16.08 2.26
CA MET A 144 -0.21 15.79 1.17
C MET A 144 -0.28 16.79 0.01
N LYS A 145 -1.19 17.78 0.04
CA LYS A 145 -1.42 18.78 -1.03
C LYS A 145 -1.72 18.18 -2.41
N CYS A 146 -2.43 17.04 -2.43
CA CYS A 146 -2.79 16.30 -3.66
C CYS A 146 -4.28 15.92 -3.71
N LYS A 147 -5.18 16.86 -3.34
CA LYS A 147 -6.63 16.64 -3.32
C LYS A 147 -7.23 16.27 -4.69
N ASP A 148 -6.60 16.70 -5.77
CA ASP A 148 -6.99 16.37 -7.14
C ASP A 148 -7.03 14.85 -7.41
N LEU A 149 -6.22 14.08 -6.67
CA LEU A 149 -6.22 12.62 -6.77
C LEU A 149 -7.48 11.97 -6.21
N LEU A 150 -8.23 12.64 -5.32
CA LEU A 150 -9.49 12.10 -4.78
C LEU A 150 -10.51 11.84 -5.88
N PHE A 151 -10.67 12.79 -6.82
CA PHE A 151 -11.60 12.63 -7.93
C PHE A 151 -11.17 11.55 -8.94
N LYS A 152 -9.87 11.32 -9.04
CA LYS A 152 -9.28 10.30 -9.93
C LYS A 152 -9.12 8.94 -9.25
N PHE A 153 -9.49 8.83 -7.97
CA PHE A 153 -9.25 7.63 -7.16
C PHE A 153 -9.80 6.35 -7.80
N PRO A 154 -11.06 6.28 -8.29
CA PRO A 154 -11.60 5.05 -8.89
C PRO A 154 -10.77 4.58 -10.09
N LEU A 155 -10.31 5.52 -10.92
CA LEU A 155 -9.46 5.21 -12.08
C LEU A 155 -8.10 4.63 -11.63
N TYR A 156 -7.46 5.29 -10.67
CA TYR A 156 -6.17 4.82 -10.16
C TYR A 156 -6.27 3.50 -9.41
N GLU A 157 -7.38 3.25 -8.70
CA GLU A 157 -7.63 1.96 -8.04
C GLU A 157 -7.66 0.83 -9.07
N ILE A 158 -8.42 0.98 -10.16
CA ILE A 158 -8.50 -0.01 -11.24
C ILE A 158 -7.12 -0.23 -11.89
N ILE A 159 -6.40 0.85 -12.22
CA ILE A 159 -5.05 0.76 -12.79
C ILE A 159 -4.12 -0.02 -11.86
N LEU A 160 -4.15 0.28 -10.57
CA LEU A 160 -3.32 -0.41 -9.59
C LEU A 160 -3.68 -1.88 -9.45
N LEU A 161 -4.98 -2.23 -9.46
CA LEU A 161 -5.43 -3.64 -9.42
C LEU A 161 -4.90 -4.43 -10.60
N ILE A 162 -4.88 -3.83 -11.80
CA ILE A 162 -4.33 -4.46 -13.01
C ILE A 162 -2.79 -4.56 -12.96
N CYS A 163 -2.12 -3.54 -12.42
CA CYS A 163 -0.67 -3.50 -12.36
C CYS A 163 -0.07 -4.39 -11.25
N GLN A 164 -0.80 -4.65 -10.16
CA GLN A 164 -0.27 -5.44 -9.04
C GLN A 164 0.25 -6.84 -9.44
N PRO A 165 -0.44 -7.66 -10.24
CA PRO A 165 0.10 -8.94 -10.72
C PRO A 165 1.39 -8.77 -11.53
N LEU A 166 1.51 -7.69 -12.32
CA LEU A 166 2.71 -7.41 -13.13
C LEU A 166 3.96 -7.20 -12.28
N PHE A 167 3.80 -6.73 -11.04
CA PHE A 167 4.93 -6.57 -10.11
C PHE A 167 5.46 -7.91 -9.60
N GLN A 168 4.65 -8.97 -9.64
CA GLN A 168 4.99 -10.28 -9.10
C GLN A 168 5.57 -11.25 -10.15
N ILE A 169 5.27 -11.04 -11.45
CA ILE A 169 5.61 -11.98 -12.52
C ILE A 169 7.13 -12.21 -12.73
N ASN A 170 8.00 -11.31 -12.27
CA ASN A 170 9.44 -11.40 -12.50
C ASN A 170 10.27 -11.89 -11.28
N LYS A 171 9.67 -12.62 -10.37
CA LYS A 171 10.37 -13.15 -9.18
C LYS A 171 11.36 -14.28 -9.52
N ARG A 172 11.30 -14.86 -10.74
CA ARG A 172 12.08 -16.04 -11.16
C ARG A 172 13.44 -15.74 -11.80
N ASN A 173 13.75 -14.50 -12.18
CA ASN A 173 14.93 -14.19 -13.00
C ASN A 173 15.98 -13.32 -12.30
N SER A 174 15.99 -13.26 -10.98
CA SER A 174 17.01 -12.55 -10.20
C SER A 174 17.58 -13.47 -9.12
N ILE A 175 18.22 -14.53 -9.55
CA ILE A 175 19.21 -15.30 -8.78
C ILE A 175 20.53 -15.15 -9.50
#